data_689c5c4e47fd4fb1bfa7b0916358496d
#
_entry.id   689c5c4e47fd4fb1bfa7b0916358496d
#
_cell.length_a   1.000
_cell.length_b   1.000
_cell.length_c   1.000
_cell.angle_alpha   90.00
_cell.angle_beta   90.00
_cell.angle_gamma   90.00
#
_symmetry.space_group_name_H-M   'P 1'
#
loop_
_entity.id
_entity.type
_entity.pdbx_description
1 polymer ?
#
loop_
_entity_poly.entity_id
_entity_poly.type
_entity_poly.pdbx_seq_one_letter_code
_entity_poly.pdbx_strand_id
1 'polypeptide(L)'
;MLIGELAKETGVNPKTIRFYEEIGLMPTPDRTPSGYRQFSDDDLERLRFIRSAQRLNLRLTEIQEILALRERGERPCGYVLALMKQQVDEIDRKIEEMAQLRNQLIELSSYADLPPSNAKYCQLVEHEKRSHNSAKPS
;
A
#
# COMPACT_ATOMS: atom_id res chain seq x y z
N MET A 1 27.11 -9.31 -4.92
CA MET A 1 26.63 -8.49 -6.08
C MET A 1 26.60 -7.02 -5.70
N LEU A 2 26.73 -6.15 -6.68
CA LEU A 2 26.63 -4.71 -6.48
C LEU A 2 25.16 -4.26 -6.52
N ILE A 3 24.91 -3.03 -6.09
CA ILE A 3 23.54 -2.51 -5.99
C ILE A 3 22.78 -2.53 -7.32
N GLY A 4 23.47 -2.29 -8.44
CA GLY A 4 22.86 -2.34 -9.77
C GLY A 4 22.36 -3.73 -10.15
N GLU A 5 23.12 -4.76 -9.79
CA GLU A 5 22.70 -6.14 -10.01
C GLU A 5 21.52 -6.52 -9.12
N LEU A 6 21.58 -6.11 -7.85
CA LEU A 6 20.50 -6.35 -6.91
C LEU A 6 19.21 -5.68 -7.36
N ALA A 7 19.29 -4.44 -7.83
CA ALA A 7 18.18 -3.70 -8.39
C ALA A 7 17.57 -4.42 -9.60
N LYS A 8 18.42 -4.90 -10.50
CA LYS A 8 17.99 -5.62 -11.71
C LYS A 8 17.28 -6.93 -11.36
N GLU A 9 17.86 -7.70 -10.42
CA GLU A 9 17.32 -9.00 -10.02
C GLU A 9 15.97 -8.86 -9.29
N THR A 10 15.77 -7.80 -8.54
CA THR A 10 14.58 -7.62 -7.71
C THR A 10 13.55 -6.69 -8.32
N GLY A 11 13.93 -5.87 -9.30
CA GLY A 11 13.09 -4.82 -9.83
C GLY A 11 12.92 -3.64 -8.89
N VAL A 12 13.74 -3.54 -7.84
CA VAL A 12 13.70 -2.44 -6.88
C VAL A 12 14.74 -1.40 -7.28
N ASN A 13 14.35 -0.13 -7.30
CA ASN A 13 15.22 0.97 -7.65
C ASN A 13 16.37 1.09 -6.63
N PRO A 14 17.64 1.34 -7.07
CA PRO A 14 18.75 1.52 -6.15
C PRO A 14 18.51 2.57 -5.07
N LYS A 15 17.81 3.64 -5.39
CA LYS A 15 17.45 4.68 -4.42
C LYS A 15 16.56 4.12 -3.31
N THR A 16 15.62 3.26 -3.67
CA THR A 16 14.74 2.59 -2.72
C THR A 16 15.52 1.61 -1.84
N ILE A 17 16.47 0.89 -2.41
CA ILE A 17 17.35 -0.02 -1.65
C ILE A 17 18.12 0.76 -0.60
N ARG A 18 18.69 1.92 -0.95
CA ARG A 18 19.40 2.78 0.01
C ARG A 18 18.47 3.28 1.11
N PHE A 19 17.23 3.63 0.74
CA PHE A 19 16.23 4.03 1.73
C PHE A 19 15.93 2.90 2.71
N TYR A 20 15.82 1.66 2.23
CA TYR A 20 15.60 0.51 3.09
C TYR A 20 16.77 0.26 4.04
N GLU A 21 17.99 0.55 3.62
CA GLU A 21 19.16 0.52 4.51
C GLU A 21 19.01 1.57 5.61
N GLU A 22 18.59 2.78 5.25
CA GLU A 22 18.45 3.89 6.21
C GLU A 22 17.43 3.60 7.30
N ILE A 23 16.31 2.97 6.94
CA ILE A 23 15.25 2.67 7.91
C ILE A 23 15.43 1.32 8.60
N GLY A 24 16.51 0.61 8.31
CA GLY A 24 16.81 -0.69 8.93
C GLY A 24 16.04 -1.87 8.37
N LEU A 25 15.32 -1.68 7.26
CA LEU A 25 14.60 -2.78 6.60
C LEU A 25 15.58 -3.72 5.90
N MET A 26 16.64 -3.19 5.33
CA MET A 26 17.77 -3.93 4.78
C MET A 26 18.99 -3.70 5.68
N PRO A 27 19.82 -4.73 5.91
CA PRO A 27 21.04 -4.54 6.69
C PRO A 27 22.02 -3.66 5.95
N THR A 28 22.92 -3.03 6.70
CA THR A 28 24.02 -2.25 6.10
C THR A 28 24.93 -3.21 5.35
N PRO A 29 25.13 -3.03 4.04
CA PRO A 29 25.95 -3.96 3.27
C PRO A 29 27.43 -3.76 3.53
N ASP A 30 28.20 -4.82 3.31
CA ASP A 30 29.64 -4.72 3.25
C ASP A 30 30.04 -3.87 2.03
N ARG A 31 31.27 -3.40 2.03
CA ARG A 31 31.78 -2.64 0.90
C ARG A 31 32.97 -3.34 0.27
N THR A 32 33.11 -3.20 -1.05
CA THR A 32 34.29 -3.65 -1.76
C THR A 32 35.50 -2.78 -1.34
N PRO A 33 36.74 -3.23 -1.62
CA PRO A 33 37.91 -2.39 -1.40
C PRO A 33 37.82 -1.02 -2.09
N SER A 34 37.06 -0.93 -3.20
CA SER A 34 36.82 0.32 -3.92
C SER A 34 35.72 1.19 -3.30
N GLY A 35 35.11 0.76 -2.21
CA GLY A 35 34.09 1.53 -1.51
C GLY A 35 32.65 1.33 -1.98
N TYR A 36 32.40 0.42 -2.91
CA TYR A 36 31.06 0.12 -3.41
C TYR A 36 30.33 -0.86 -2.48
N ARG A 37 29.00 -0.71 -2.40
CA ARG A 37 28.15 -1.62 -1.63
C ARG A 37 28.16 -3.01 -2.26
N GLN A 38 28.34 -4.01 -1.43
CA GLN A 38 28.36 -5.42 -1.86
C GLN A 38 27.27 -6.18 -1.10
N PHE A 39 26.37 -6.81 -1.85
CA PHE A 39 25.21 -7.52 -1.30
C PHE A 39 25.39 -9.02 -1.42
N SER A 40 24.89 -9.74 -0.41
CA SER A 40 24.93 -11.21 -0.35
C SER A 40 23.67 -11.82 -0.97
N ASP A 41 23.68 -13.14 -1.12
CA ASP A 41 22.49 -13.88 -1.54
C ASP A 41 21.37 -13.76 -0.50
N ASP A 42 21.71 -13.68 0.78
CA ASP A 42 20.72 -13.45 1.85
C ASP A 42 20.04 -12.09 1.68
N ASP A 43 20.80 -11.06 1.29
CA ASP A 43 20.26 -9.74 1.02
C ASP A 43 19.29 -9.78 -0.17
N LEU A 44 19.63 -10.56 -1.19
CA LEU A 44 18.74 -10.75 -2.35
C LEU A 44 17.43 -11.40 -1.94
N GLU A 45 17.49 -12.48 -1.15
CA GLU A 45 16.29 -13.16 -0.65
C GLU A 45 15.44 -12.24 0.22
N ARG A 46 16.09 -11.48 1.10
CA ARG A 46 15.41 -10.51 1.97
C ARG A 46 14.68 -9.46 1.15
N LEU A 47 15.33 -8.90 0.15
CA LEU A 47 14.72 -7.88 -0.70
C LEU A 47 13.57 -8.44 -1.54
N ARG A 48 13.70 -9.67 -2.03
CA ARG A 48 12.62 -10.37 -2.72
C ARG A 48 11.41 -10.56 -1.82
N PHE A 49 11.65 -10.93 -0.56
CA PHE A 49 10.59 -11.05 0.43
C PHE A 49 9.89 -9.71 0.66
N ILE A 50 10.66 -8.64 0.86
CA ILE A 50 10.10 -7.29 1.06
C ILE A 50 9.20 -6.92 -0.12
N ARG A 51 9.66 -7.17 -1.33
CA ARG A 51 8.88 -6.85 -2.53
C ARG A 51 7.60 -7.67 -2.61
N SER A 52 7.67 -8.96 -2.32
CA SER A 52 6.48 -9.82 -2.29
C SER A 52 5.46 -9.34 -1.26
N ALA A 53 5.93 -8.97 -0.07
CA ALA A 53 5.08 -8.44 0.98
C ALA A 53 4.40 -7.15 0.57
N GLN A 54 5.12 -6.26 -0.11
CA GLN A 54 4.55 -5.02 -0.63
C GLN A 54 3.49 -5.26 -1.70
N ARG A 55 3.68 -6.27 -2.55
CA ARG A 55 2.67 -6.66 -3.53
C ARG A 55 1.38 -7.14 -2.88
N LEU A 56 1.49 -7.70 -1.69
CA LEU A 56 0.33 -8.08 -0.87
C LEU A 56 -0.18 -6.92 -0.02
N ASN A 57 0.31 -5.72 -0.29
CA ASN A 57 -0.12 -4.49 0.37
C ASN A 57 0.20 -4.43 1.86
N LEU A 58 1.24 -5.14 2.30
CA LEU A 58 1.75 -5.02 3.65
C LEU A 58 2.53 -3.70 3.78
N ARG A 59 2.37 -3.05 4.92
CA ARG A 59 3.06 -1.79 5.22
C ARG A 59 4.51 -2.05 5.61
N LEU A 60 5.38 -1.07 5.40
CA LEU A 60 6.79 -1.22 5.77
C LEU A 60 6.97 -1.53 7.26
N THR A 61 6.17 -0.93 8.13
CA THR A 61 6.20 -1.22 9.57
C THR A 61 5.83 -2.67 9.87
N GLU A 62 4.88 -3.22 9.13
CA GLU A 62 4.46 -4.62 9.25
C GLU A 62 5.55 -5.57 8.76
N ILE A 63 6.19 -5.22 7.65
CA ILE A 63 7.32 -5.98 7.10
C ILE A 63 8.49 -5.97 8.08
N GLN A 64 8.79 -4.82 8.69
CA GLN A 64 9.82 -4.71 9.72
C GLN A 64 9.54 -5.65 10.89
N GLU A 65 8.29 -5.73 11.34
CA GLU A 65 7.91 -6.63 12.44
C GLU A 65 8.07 -8.10 12.05
N ILE A 66 7.70 -8.46 10.84
CA ILE A 66 7.89 -9.83 10.33
C ILE A 66 9.37 -10.20 10.35
N LEU A 67 10.22 -9.31 9.86
CA LEU A 67 11.67 -9.54 9.83
C LEU A 67 12.26 -9.59 11.23
N ALA A 68 11.77 -8.75 12.14
CA ALA A 68 12.21 -8.75 13.53
C ALA A 68 11.84 -10.07 14.24
N LEU A 69 10.64 -10.59 14.00
CA LEU A 69 10.22 -11.90 14.54
C LEU A 69 11.16 -13.00 14.07
N ARG A 70 11.46 -13.02 12.79
CA ARG A 70 12.37 -14.00 12.20
C ARG A 70 13.77 -13.92 12.83
N GLU A 71 14.29 -12.72 13.03
CA GLU A 71 15.62 -12.47 13.61
C GLU A 71 15.69 -12.97 15.07
N ARG A 72 14.58 -12.94 15.79
CA ARG A 72 14.49 -13.49 17.15
C ARG A 72 14.28 -15.00 17.18
N GLY A 73 14.26 -15.65 16.01
CA GLY A 73 14.02 -17.10 15.91
C GLY A 73 12.56 -17.48 16.06
N GLU A 74 11.64 -16.53 16.02
CA GLU A 74 10.20 -16.78 16.09
C GLU A 74 9.63 -16.97 14.69
N ARG A 75 8.58 -17.76 14.58
CA ARG A 75 7.89 -17.96 13.30
C ARG A 75 6.88 -16.83 13.08
N PRO A 76 6.98 -16.06 12.00
CA PRO A 76 6.08 -14.93 11.76
C PRO A 76 4.72 -15.33 11.18
N CYS A 77 4.48 -16.62 10.89
CA CYS A 77 3.27 -17.07 10.17
C CYS A 77 1.96 -16.66 10.83
N GLY A 78 1.87 -16.74 12.16
CA GLY A 78 0.66 -16.32 12.89
C GLY A 78 0.39 -14.85 12.76
N TYR A 79 1.42 -14.04 12.84
CA TYR A 79 1.32 -12.59 12.66
C TYR A 79 0.89 -12.24 11.23
N VAL A 80 1.53 -12.86 10.24
CA VAL A 80 1.20 -12.65 8.82
C VAL A 80 -0.24 -13.05 8.53
N LEU A 81 -0.68 -14.20 9.06
CA LEU A 81 -2.05 -14.66 8.85
C LEU A 81 -3.07 -13.66 9.42
N ALA A 82 -2.80 -13.13 10.60
CA ALA A 82 -3.66 -12.11 11.22
C ALA A 82 -3.73 -10.85 10.37
N LEU A 83 -2.59 -10.40 9.83
CA LEU A 83 -2.53 -9.25 8.91
C LEU A 83 -3.35 -9.49 7.65
N MET A 84 -3.26 -10.68 7.07
CA MET A 84 -4.01 -11.02 5.86
C MET A 84 -5.51 -10.99 6.09
N LYS A 85 -5.96 -11.54 7.22
CA LYS A 85 -7.38 -11.52 7.60
C LYS A 85 -7.86 -10.09 7.80
N GLN A 86 -7.07 -9.27 8.46
CA GLN A 86 -7.39 -7.86 8.67
C GLN A 86 -7.48 -7.11 7.33
N GLN A 87 -6.59 -7.41 6.39
CA GLN A 87 -6.62 -6.82 5.06
C GLN A 87 -7.86 -7.21 4.27
N VAL A 88 -8.30 -8.46 4.36
CA VAL A 88 -9.54 -8.90 3.74
C VAL A 88 -10.72 -8.07 4.24
N ASP A 89 -10.81 -7.86 5.57
CA ASP A 89 -11.88 -7.06 6.16
C ASP A 89 -11.85 -5.61 5.67
N GLU A 90 -10.64 -5.03 5.56
CA GLU A 90 -10.47 -3.67 5.04
C GLU A 90 -10.87 -3.56 3.58
N ILE A 91 -10.51 -4.56 2.78
CA ILE A 91 -10.86 -4.59 1.35
C ILE A 91 -12.37 -4.74 1.20
N ASP A 92 -13.00 -5.62 1.95
CA ASP A 92 -14.45 -5.80 1.92
C ASP A 92 -15.17 -4.49 2.22
N ARG A 93 -14.69 -3.74 3.21
CA ARG A 93 -15.25 -2.43 3.55
C ARG A 93 -15.06 -1.43 2.41
N LYS A 94 -13.90 -1.42 1.77
CA LYS A 94 -13.63 -0.55 0.62
C LYS A 94 -14.51 -0.91 -0.57
N ILE A 95 -14.74 -2.18 -0.81
CA ILE A 95 -15.64 -2.65 -1.87
C ILE A 95 -17.05 -2.12 -1.61
N GLU A 96 -17.54 -2.20 -0.37
CA GLU A 96 -18.86 -1.70 0.01
C GLU A 96 -18.94 -0.19 -0.18
N GLU A 97 -17.92 0.55 0.28
CA GLU A 97 -17.86 2.01 0.09
C GLU A 97 -17.88 2.39 -1.38
N MET A 98 -17.13 1.64 -2.21
CA MET A 98 -17.10 1.88 -3.65
C MET A 98 -18.42 1.56 -4.31
N ALA A 99 -19.11 0.52 -3.87
CA ALA A 99 -20.44 0.18 -4.36
C ALA A 99 -21.45 1.30 -4.05
N GLN A 100 -21.39 1.85 -2.83
CA GLN A 100 -22.25 2.97 -2.44
C GLN A 100 -21.97 4.21 -3.29
N LEU A 101 -20.70 4.53 -3.51
CA LEU A 101 -20.32 5.66 -4.35
C LEU A 101 -20.79 5.45 -5.78
N ARG A 102 -20.62 4.26 -6.31
CA ARG A 102 -21.09 3.91 -7.66
C ARG A 102 -22.60 4.14 -7.80
N ASN A 103 -23.38 3.66 -6.83
CA ASN A 103 -24.81 3.81 -6.84
C ASN A 103 -25.21 5.29 -6.77
N GLN A 104 -24.51 6.06 -5.95
CA GLN A 104 -24.72 7.50 -5.83
C GLN A 104 -24.44 8.23 -7.15
N LEU A 105 -23.34 7.87 -7.81
CA LEU A 105 -23.00 8.46 -9.11
C LEU A 105 -24.01 8.11 -10.19
N ILE A 106 -24.51 6.88 -10.20
CA ILE A 106 -25.56 6.45 -11.13
C ILE A 106 -26.83 7.26 -10.89
N GLU A 107 -27.23 7.43 -9.62
CA GLU A 107 -28.41 8.23 -9.27
C GLU A 107 -28.26 9.67 -9.75
N LEU A 108 -27.10 10.29 -9.43
CA LEU A 108 -26.83 11.68 -9.86
C LEU A 108 -26.81 11.82 -11.38
N SER A 109 -26.25 10.85 -12.10
CA SER A 109 -26.21 10.89 -13.56
C SER A 109 -27.59 10.78 -14.20
N SER A 110 -28.59 10.32 -13.48
CA SER A 110 -29.97 10.26 -13.96
C SER A 110 -30.67 11.63 -13.98
N TYR A 111 -30.07 12.63 -13.34
CA TYR A 111 -30.61 14.00 -13.30
C TYR A 111 -30.08 14.88 -14.45
N ALA A 112 -29.78 14.28 -15.60
CA ALA A 112 -29.22 15.02 -16.75
C ALA A 112 -30.10 16.17 -17.22
N ASP A 113 -31.42 16.09 -17.04
CA ASP A 113 -32.40 17.08 -17.47
C ASP A 113 -32.92 17.95 -16.34
N LEU A 114 -32.11 18.20 -15.32
CA LEU A 114 -32.50 19.05 -14.21
C LEU A 114 -32.81 20.47 -14.72
N PRO A 115 -33.88 21.11 -14.18
CA PRO A 115 -34.18 22.48 -14.54
C PRO A 115 -33.08 23.44 -14.09
N PRO A 116 -32.98 24.64 -14.71
CA PRO A 116 -32.02 25.62 -14.23
C PRO A 116 -32.18 25.90 -12.75
N SER A 117 -31.05 26.01 -12.04
CA SER A 117 -31.06 26.24 -10.61
C SER A 117 -30.10 27.35 -10.23
N ASN A 118 -30.19 27.81 -8.98
CA ASN A 118 -29.31 28.83 -8.43
C ASN A 118 -27.97 28.26 -7.97
N ALA A 119 -27.64 27.02 -8.34
CA ALA A 119 -26.38 26.38 -7.99
C ALA A 119 -25.21 27.22 -8.51
N LYS A 120 -24.24 27.47 -7.64
CA LYS A 120 -23.11 28.33 -7.93
C LYS A 120 -22.14 27.71 -8.92
N TYR A 121 -21.93 26.40 -8.81
CA TYR A 121 -20.94 25.70 -9.62
C TYR A 121 -21.58 24.67 -10.55
N CYS A 122 -22.16 23.61 -9.96
CA CYS A 122 -22.80 22.55 -10.74
C CYS A 122 -23.91 21.90 -9.91
N GLN A 123 -25.14 21.99 -10.40
CA GLN A 123 -26.29 21.50 -9.65
C GLN A 123 -26.26 19.98 -9.38
N LEU A 124 -25.59 19.20 -10.24
CA LEU A 124 -25.44 17.76 -10.01
C LEU A 124 -24.62 17.48 -8.77
N VAL A 125 -23.49 18.16 -8.62
CA VAL A 125 -22.59 17.97 -7.46
C VAL A 125 -23.24 18.52 -6.18
N GLU A 126 -23.87 19.68 -6.26
CA GLU A 126 -24.55 20.30 -5.12
C GLU A 126 -25.77 19.49 -4.69
N HIS A 127 -26.44 18.82 -5.63
CA HIS A 127 -27.54 17.91 -5.33
C HIS A 127 -27.03 16.69 -4.55
N GLU A 128 -25.89 16.14 -4.92
CA GLU A 128 -25.23 15.04 -4.17
C GLU A 128 -25.02 15.45 -2.72
N LYS A 129 -24.48 16.64 -2.48
CA LYS A 129 -24.23 17.15 -1.14
C LYS A 129 -25.50 17.18 -0.28
N ARG A 130 -26.64 17.62 -0.86
CA ARG A 130 -27.93 17.62 -0.16
C ARG A 130 -28.42 16.22 0.17
N SER A 131 -28.36 15.32 -0.83
CA SER A 131 -28.77 13.92 -0.64
C SER A 131 -27.96 13.23 0.43
N HIS A 132 -26.65 13.44 0.43
CA HIS A 132 -25.75 12.88 1.41
C HIS A 132 -26.06 13.38 2.82
N ASN A 133 -26.27 14.67 2.98
CA ASN A 133 -26.60 15.28 4.28
C ASN A 133 -27.94 14.80 4.82
N SER A 134 -28.94 14.61 3.94
CA SER A 134 -30.27 14.13 4.36
C SER A 134 -30.29 12.64 4.64
N ALA A 135 -29.39 11.86 4.05
CA ALA A 135 -29.30 10.41 4.21
C ALA A 135 -28.49 10.00 5.44
N LYS A 136 -27.69 10.89 5.99
CA LYS A 136 -26.89 10.57 7.18
C LYS A 136 -27.71 10.69 8.45
N PRO A 137 -27.89 9.58 9.19
CA PRO A 137 -28.38 9.69 10.54
C PRO A 137 -27.35 10.45 11.37
N SER A 138 -27.77 11.45 12.02
CA SER A 138 -26.91 12.25 12.91
C SER A 138 -26.45 11.44 14.12
#